data_f4d85c442ff728eafe66933bcfda6534
#
_entry.id   f4d85c442ff728eafe66933bcfda6534
#
_cell.length_a   1.000
_cell.length_b   1.000
_cell.length_c   1.000
_cell.angle_alpha   90.00
_cell.angle_beta   90.00
_cell.angle_gamma   90.00
#
_symmetry.space_group_name_H-M   'P 1'
#
loop_
_entity.id
_entity.type
_entity.pdbx_description
1 polymer ?
#
loop_
_entity_poly.entity_id
_entity_poly.type
_entity_poly.pdbx_seq_one_letter_code
_entity_poly.pdbx_strand_id
1 'polypeptide(L)'
;MSLWEFVDGETAEGGLIGARWPAVGQVLGRLHRRLAEHPAAAPTLRAAVGVRDVGRAWQSFDRIIEGYGNRATLSRFEQWAWEAAKERRGLLDRAGAVLAGLPGLTVQVVHGDLASPNLMLCGDEVAAVIDFQPPAPRFTAWEIARIGCDPRTVMLGDEWISGLAELLVAYREEHPAARVDDLVSTVAAGRAYTLASTYPLAEPFDDPSAVTPSLELYARARHDAALLMLERLTEVQDSLCDRLER
;
A
#
# COMPACT_ATOMS: atom_id res chain seq x y z
N MET A 1 4.78 -15.55 -27.87
CA MET A 1 3.35 -15.37 -27.54
C MET A 1 3.06 -16.30 -26.38
N SER A 2 2.72 -15.77 -25.21
CA SER A 2 2.31 -16.59 -24.06
C SER A 2 0.77 -16.64 -24.04
N LEU A 3 0.23 -17.85 -23.87
CA LEU A 3 -1.19 -18.06 -23.64
C LEU A 3 -1.40 -18.26 -22.15
N TRP A 4 -2.32 -17.51 -21.57
CA TRP A 4 -2.71 -17.60 -20.16
C TRP A 4 -4.16 -18.10 -20.11
N GLU A 5 -4.49 -18.86 -19.08
CA GLU A 5 -5.86 -19.24 -18.81
C GLU A 5 -6.67 -17.97 -18.51
N PHE A 6 -7.86 -17.86 -19.11
CA PHE A 6 -8.78 -16.78 -18.82
C PHE A 6 -9.43 -17.02 -17.46
N VAL A 7 -9.39 -16.03 -16.59
CA VAL A 7 -10.04 -16.05 -15.28
C VAL A 7 -11.23 -15.14 -15.30
N ASP A 8 -12.43 -15.69 -15.06
CA ASP A 8 -13.64 -14.91 -14.84
C ASP A 8 -13.58 -14.18 -13.52
N GLY A 9 -13.97 -12.91 -13.50
CA GLY A 9 -13.99 -12.11 -12.30
C GLY A 9 -13.91 -10.62 -12.58
N GLU A 10 -14.06 -9.84 -11.53
CA GLU A 10 -13.85 -8.39 -11.53
C GLU A 10 -12.60 -8.03 -10.71
N THR A 11 -11.96 -6.92 -11.01
CA THR A 11 -10.86 -6.42 -10.18
C THR A 11 -11.40 -5.86 -8.84
N ALA A 12 -10.58 -5.89 -7.79
CA ALA A 12 -10.93 -5.35 -6.48
C ALA A 12 -10.94 -3.81 -6.42
N GLU A 13 -11.11 -3.13 -7.55
CA GLU A 13 -11.09 -1.66 -7.63
C GLU A 13 -12.23 -0.98 -6.86
N GLY A 14 -13.31 -1.69 -6.56
CA GLY A 14 -14.37 -1.22 -5.67
C GLY A 14 -14.01 -1.17 -4.19
N GLY A 15 -12.79 -1.61 -3.83
CA GLY A 15 -12.33 -1.75 -2.43
C GLY A 15 -12.76 -3.07 -1.79
N LEU A 16 -12.27 -3.30 -0.56
CA LEU A 16 -12.60 -4.50 0.21
C LEU A 16 -13.77 -4.20 1.17
N ILE A 17 -14.77 -5.07 1.15
CA ILE A 17 -15.94 -5.02 2.04
C ILE A 17 -16.29 -6.44 2.51
N GLY A 18 -16.88 -6.54 3.70
CA GLY A 18 -17.47 -7.81 4.21
C GLY A 18 -16.52 -9.00 4.11
N ALA A 19 -17.00 -10.11 3.54
CA ALA A 19 -16.26 -11.37 3.45
C ALA A 19 -15.02 -11.32 2.54
N ARG A 20 -14.84 -10.28 1.73
CA ARG A 20 -13.64 -10.09 0.92
C ARG A 20 -12.38 -9.89 1.77
N TRP A 21 -12.49 -9.32 2.97
CA TRP A 21 -11.36 -9.10 3.86
C TRP A 21 -10.66 -10.40 4.26
N PRO A 22 -11.31 -11.36 4.90
CA PRO A 22 -10.66 -12.63 5.25
C PRO A 22 -10.27 -13.44 4.00
N ALA A 23 -11.06 -13.42 2.91
CA ALA A 23 -10.72 -14.12 1.68
C ALA A 23 -9.38 -13.63 1.08
N VAL A 24 -9.17 -12.32 1.04
CA VAL A 24 -7.91 -11.71 0.60
C VAL A 24 -6.77 -12.05 1.57
N GLY A 25 -7.02 -12.01 2.87
CA GLY A 25 -6.05 -12.39 3.90
C GLY A 25 -5.54 -13.83 3.72
N GLN A 26 -6.43 -14.78 3.48
CA GLN A 26 -6.08 -16.18 3.22
C GLN A 26 -5.19 -16.33 1.98
N VAL A 27 -5.55 -15.69 0.87
CA VAL A 27 -4.76 -15.76 -0.36
C VAL A 27 -3.38 -15.14 -0.18
N LEU A 28 -3.30 -13.98 0.47
CA LEU A 28 -2.02 -13.32 0.78
C LEU A 28 -1.14 -14.17 1.70
N GLY A 29 -1.73 -14.77 2.73
CA GLY A 29 -1.01 -15.65 3.66
C GLY A 29 -0.39 -16.85 2.93
N ARG A 30 -1.19 -17.54 2.10
CA ARG A 30 -0.70 -18.66 1.27
C ARG A 30 0.39 -18.22 0.29
N LEU A 31 0.18 -17.08 -0.38
CA LEU A 31 1.13 -16.52 -1.33
C LEU A 31 2.47 -16.22 -0.65
N HIS A 32 2.47 -15.45 0.43
CA HIS A 32 3.69 -15.07 1.12
C HIS A 32 4.41 -16.27 1.75
N ARG A 33 3.67 -17.22 2.32
CA ARG A 33 4.26 -18.49 2.80
C ARG A 33 4.97 -19.22 1.66
N ARG A 34 4.37 -19.31 0.49
CA ARG A 34 4.97 -19.98 -0.66
C ARG A 34 6.18 -19.22 -1.20
N LEU A 35 6.09 -17.89 -1.27
CA LEU A 35 7.18 -17.04 -1.74
C LEU A 35 8.35 -16.95 -0.75
N ALA A 36 8.12 -17.23 0.55
CA ALA A 36 9.20 -17.33 1.54
C ALA A 36 10.20 -18.47 1.24
N GLU A 37 9.75 -19.50 0.49
CA GLU A 37 10.58 -20.63 0.05
C GLU A 37 11.29 -20.36 -1.31
N HIS A 38 11.10 -19.17 -1.89
CA HIS A 38 11.62 -18.86 -3.22
C HIS A 38 13.15 -18.76 -3.21
N PRO A 39 13.85 -19.42 -4.17
CA PRO A 39 15.31 -19.51 -4.16
C PRO A 39 16.05 -18.19 -4.39
N ALA A 40 15.35 -17.14 -4.89
CA ALA A 40 15.98 -15.84 -5.13
C ALA A 40 16.38 -15.10 -3.85
N ALA A 41 15.65 -15.29 -2.75
CA ALA A 41 16.00 -14.69 -1.45
C ALA A 41 15.25 -15.39 -0.31
N ALA A 42 15.98 -15.83 0.71
CA ALA A 42 15.38 -16.26 1.97
C ALA A 42 14.84 -15.05 2.77
N PRO A 43 13.79 -15.24 3.59
CA PRO A 43 13.30 -14.20 4.48
C PRO A 43 14.40 -13.69 5.43
N THR A 44 14.49 -12.36 5.57
CA THR A 44 15.45 -11.69 6.45
C THR A 44 14.79 -10.52 7.17
N LEU A 45 15.31 -10.16 8.35
CA LEU A 45 14.88 -8.95 9.04
C LEU A 45 15.70 -7.75 8.58
N ARG A 46 15.03 -6.64 8.31
CA ARG A 46 15.64 -5.36 7.95
C ARG A 46 15.02 -4.22 8.74
N ALA A 47 15.81 -3.18 8.98
CA ALA A 47 15.29 -1.97 9.61
C ALA A 47 14.17 -1.36 8.76
N ALA A 48 13.04 -1.01 9.40
CA ALA A 48 11.84 -0.53 8.72
C ALA A 48 12.04 0.79 7.95
N VAL A 49 13.06 1.57 8.28
CA VAL A 49 13.45 2.75 7.48
C VAL A 49 13.76 2.42 6.02
N GLY A 50 14.09 1.17 5.71
CA GLY A 50 14.28 0.67 4.34
C GLY A 50 12.98 0.53 3.53
N VAL A 51 11.79 0.63 4.14
CA VAL A 51 10.50 0.60 3.42
C VAL A 51 10.45 1.73 2.40
N ARG A 52 10.94 2.91 2.77
CA ARG A 52 11.01 4.07 1.86
C ARG A 52 12.18 4.98 2.22
N ASP A 53 12.97 5.33 1.22
CA ASP A 53 14.02 6.34 1.34
C ASP A 53 13.39 7.74 1.42
N VAL A 54 13.29 8.27 2.64
CA VAL A 54 12.72 9.60 2.92
C VAL A 54 13.61 10.71 2.37
N GLY A 55 14.94 10.53 2.38
CA GLY A 55 15.88 11.50 1.82
C GLY A 55 15.68 11.69 0.31
N ARG A 56 15.50 10.58 -0.43
CA ARG A 56 15.14 10.63 -1.85
C ARG A 56 13.75 11.22 -2.07
N ALA A 57 12.80 10.94 -1.17
CA ALA A 57 11.46 11.52 -1.26
C ALA A 57 11.48 13.05 -1.15
N TRP A 58 12.29 13.61 -0.23
CA TRP A 58 12.51 15.05 -0.13
C TRP A 58 12.90 15.66 -1.48
N GLN A 59 13.92 15.13 -2.11
CA GLN A 59 14.41 15.63 -3.41
C GLN A 59 13.34 15.52 -4.51
N SER A 60 12.55 14.45 -4.49
CA SER A 60 11.49 14.23 -5.48
C SER A 60 10.35 15.23 -5.30
N PHE A 61 9.92 15.51 -4.06
CA PHE A 61 8.90 16.51 -3.76
C PHE A 61 9.39 17.93 -4.09
N ASP A 62 10.63 18.29 -3.74
CA ASP A 62 11.19 19.60 -4.09
C ASP A 62 11.15 19.82 -5.59
N ARG A 63 11.53 18.81 -6.40
CA ARG A 63 11.50 18.88 -7.86
C ARG A 63 10.09 19.14 -8.43
N ILE A 64 9.07 18.40 -7.96
CA ILE A 64 7.71 18.59 -8.47
C ILE A 64 7.09 19.89 -7.99
N ILE A 65 7.36 20.32 -6.75
CA ILE A 65 6.89 21.60 -6.21
C ILE A 65 7.47 22.77 -7.01
N GLU A 66 8.78 22.74 -7.30
CA GLU A 66 9.43 23.73 -8.16
C GLU A 66 8.88 23.66 -9.59
N GLY A 67 8.69 22.44 -10.13
CA GLY A 67 8.13 22.25 -11.47
C GLY A 67 6.75 22.89 -11.61
N TYR A 68 5.86 22.72 -10.63
CA TYR A 68 4.55 23.38 -10.61
C TYR A 68 4.68 24.91 -10.49
N GLY A 69 5.56 25.38 -9.59
CA GLY A 69 5.78 26.81 -9.38
C GLY A 69 6.29 27.56 -10.60
N ASN A 70 6.96 26.85 -11.52
CA ASN A 70 7.50 27.42 -12.77
C ASN A 70 6.51 27.41 -13.95
N ARG A 71 5.31 26.79 -13.80
CA ARG A 71 4.28 26.81 -14.85
C ARG A 71 3.51 28.12 -14.84
N ALA A 72 3.34 28.73 -16.00
CA ALA A 72 2.59 29.99 -16.17
C ALA A 72 1.09 29.81 -15.83
N THR A 73 0.55 28.64 -16.09
CA THR A 73 -0.84 28.26 -15.80
C THR A 73 -0.90 26.83 -15.31
N LEU A 74 -1.81 26.56 -14.36
CA LEU A 74 -2.07 25.25 -13.83
C LEU A 74 -3.54 24.87 -14.08
N SER A 75 -3.80 23.62 -14.46
CA SER A 75 -5.15 23.05 -14.42
C SER A 75 -5.65 22.93 -12.98
N ARG A 76 -6.94 22.61 -12.80
CA ARG A 76 -7.50 22.37 -11.44
C ARG A 76 -6.79 21.22 -10.73
N PHE A 77 -6.46 20.16 -11.46
CA PHE A 77 -5.75 19.02 -10.88
C PHE A 77 -4.32 19.42 -10.48
N GLU A 78 -3.58 20.10 -11.35
CA GLU A 78 -2.21 20.53 -11.08
C GLU A 78 -2.12 21.49 -9.90
N GLN A 79 -3.07 22.42 -9.77
CA GLN A 79 -3.14 23.30 -8.60
C GLN A 79 -3.32 22.49 -7.31
N TRP A 80 -4.26 21.52 -7.31
CA TRP A 80 -4.48 20.65 -6.18
C TRP A 80 -3.25 19.77 -5.91
N ALA A 81 -2.65 19.16 -6.94
CA ALA A 81 -1.48 18.31 -6.82
C ALA A 81 -0.26 19.06 -6.25
N TRP A 82 -0.11 20.32 -6.61
CA TRP A 82 0.90 21.19 -6.05
C TRP A 82 0.73 21.42 -4.53
N GLU A 83 -0.48 21.74 -4.08
CA GLU A 83 -0.76 21.90 -2.66
C GLU A 83 -0.59 20.57 -1.89
N ALA A 84 -1.11 19.47 -2.43
CA ALA A 84 -0.93 18.13 -1.85
C ALA A 84 0.55 17.71 -1.77
N ALA A 85 1.36 18.11 -2.76
CA ALA A 85 2.80 17.86 -2.74
C ALA A 85 3.51 18.62 -1.61
N LYS A 86 3.16 19.89 -1.39
CA LYS A 86 3.69 20.70 -0.27
C LYS A 86 3.32 20.11 1.07
N GLU A 87 2.06 19.70 1.22
CA GLU A 87 1.57 19.10 2.47
C GLU A 87 2.30 17.78 2.76
N ARG A 88 2.40 16.85 1.79
CA ARG A 88 3.14 15.59 1.97
C ARG A 88 4.60 15.83 2.27
N ARG A 89 5.23 16.81 1.59
CA ARG A 89 6.60 17.20 1.87
C ARG A 89 6.80 17.62 3.32
N GLY A 90 5.85 18.41 3.87
CA GLY A 90 5.86 18.82 5.27
C GLY A 90 5.70 17.66 6.28
N LEU A 91 5.20 16.50 5.83
CA LEU A 91 4.98 15.31 6.66
C LEU A 91 6.10 14.26 6.56
N LEU A 92 7.12 14.47 5.71
CA LEU A 92 8.16 13.46 5.48
C LEU A 92 8.98 13.14 6.73
N ASP A 93 9.31 14.13 7.56
CA ASP A 93 10.03 13.89 8.82
C ASP A 93 9.20 13.02 9.77
N ARG A 94 7.90 13.27 9.84
CA ARG A 94 6.97 12.45 10.63
C ARG A 94 6.87 11.03 10.07
N ALA A 95 6.83 10.87 8.76
CA ALA A 95 6.84 9.55 8.12
C ALA A 95 8.15 8.79 8.42
N GLY A 96 9.29 9.49 8.35
CA GLY A 96 10.60 8.94 8.71
C GLY A 96 10.69 8.54 10.18
N ALA A 97 10.20 9.37 11.09
CA ALA A 97 10.17 9.07 12.52
C ALA A 97 9.33 7.83 12.84
N VAL A 98 8.17 7.68 12.18
CA VAL A 98 7.34 6.48 12.31
C VAL A 98 8.09 5.23 11.89
N LEU A 99 8.74 5.24 10.71
CA LEU A 99 9.53 4.09 10.27
C LEU A 99 10.71 3.79 11.19
N ALA A 100 11.37 4.81 11.73
CA ALA A 100 12.47 4.64 12.67
C ALA A 100 12.03 4.04 14.02
N GLY A 101 10.78 4.25 14.42
CA GLY A 101 10.19 3.69 15.64
C GLY A 101 9.68 2.27 15.49
N LEU A 102 9.58 1.72 14.28
CA LEU A 102 9.13 0.35 14.06
C LEU A 102 10.25 -0.67 14.35
N PRO A 103 9.88 -1.90 14.76
CA PRO A 103 10.83 -3.01 14.87
C PRO A 103 11.42 -3.37 13.49
N GLY A 104 12.41 -4.28 13.49
CA GLY A 104 12.87 -4.90 12.25
C GLY A 104 11.74 -5.69 11.59
N LEU A 105 11.49 -5.45 10.30
CA LEU A 105 10.43 -6.07 9.51
C LEU A 105 10.99 -7.11 8.54
N THR A 106 10.16 -8.09 8.21
CA THR A 106 10.51 -9.16 7.28
C THR A 106 10.58 -8.65 5.84
N VAL A 107 11.69 -8.97 5.19
CA VAL A 107 11.93 -8.80 3.76
C VAL A 107 12.07 -10.17 3.15
N GLN A 108 11.27 -10.48 2.15
CA GLN A 108 11.30 -11.72 1.37
C GLN A 108 10.87 -11.48 -0.07
N VAL A 109 10.92 -12.50 -0.92
CA VAL A 109 10.27 -12.41 -2.24
C VAL A 109 8.78 -12.24 -2.03
N VAL A 110 8.19 -11.30 -2.75
CA VAL A 110 6.77 -10.96 -2.72
C VAL A 110 6.25 -10.82 -4.16
N HIS A 111 4.97 -10.55 -4.34
CA HIS A 111 4.38 -10.27 -5.67
C HIS A 111 5.04 -9.05 -6.34
N GLY A 112 5.33 -8.01 -5.56
CA GLY A 112 6.06 -6.81 -5.99
C GLY A 112 5.19 -5.66 -6.48
N ASP A 113 3.97 -5.93 -6.92
CA ASP A 113 2.98 -4.93 -7.34
C ASP A 113 1.55 -5.32 -6.97
N LEU A 114 1.36 -5.95 -5.82
CA LEU A 114 0.03 -6.35 -5.38
C LEU A 114 -0.80 -5.10 -5.00
N ALA A 115 -1.80 -4.82 -5.81
CA ALA A 115 -2.74 -3.72 -5.65
C ALA A 115 -4.13 -4.19 -6.10
N SER A 116 -5.18 -3.43 -5.77
CA SER A 116 -6.57 -3.81 -6.09
C SER A 116 -6.80 -4.21 -7.55
N PRO A 117 -6.22 -3.56 -8.58
CA PRO A 117 -6.38 -4.01 -9.96
C PRO A 117 -5.77 -5.38 -10.27
N ASN A 118 -4.78 -5.85 -9.47
CA ASN A 118 -4.09 -7.11 -9.68
C ASN A 118 -4.71 -8.28 -8.88
N LEU A 119 -5.87 -8.03 -8.26
CA LEU A 119 -6.64 -9.01 -7.52
C LEU A 119 -7.99 -9.24 -8.23
N MET A 120 -8.19 -10.43 -8.76
CA MET A 120 -9.43 -10.83 -9.43
C MET A 120 -10.36 -11.48 -8.42
N LEU A 121 -11.61 -11.00 -8.37
CA LEU A 121 -12.65 -11.49 -7.46
C LEU A 121 -13.78 -12.15 -8.26
N CYS A 122 -14.29 -13.26 -7.73
CA CYS A 122 -15.55 -13.87 -8.14
C CYS A 122 -16.50 -13.84 -6.93
N GLY A 123 -17.41 -12.88 -6.90
CA GLY A 123 -18.18 -12.56 -5.69
C GLY A 123 -17.28 -12.07 -4.57
N ASP A 124 -17.26 -12.81 -3.46
CA ASP A 124 -16.42 -12.49 -2.30
C ASP A 124 -15.11 -13.30 -2.25
N GLU A 125 -14.89 -14.19 -3.20
CA GLU A 125 -13.70 -15.03 -3.26
C GLU A 125 -12.64 -14.45 -4.20
N VAL A 126 -11.36 -14.69 -3.87
CA VAL A 126 -10.25 -14.35 -4.76
C VAL A 126 -10.09 -15.46 -5.80
N ALA A 127 -10.42 -15.15 -7.05
CA ALA A 127 -10.27 -16.07 -8.17
C ALA A 127 -8.82 -16.16 -8.69
N ALA A 128 -8.10 -15.03 -8.72
CA ALA A 128 -6.70 -15.01 -9.12
C ALA A 128 -5.94 -13.78 -8.59
N VAL A 129 -4.62 -13.93 -8.55
CA VAL A 129 -3.65 -12.84 -8.40
C VAL A 129 -2.86 -12.79 -9.71
N ILE A 130 -2.82 -11.63 -10.34
CA ILE A 130 -2.23 -11.41 -11.67
C ILE A 130 -1.13 -10.36 -11.63
N ASP A 131 -0.36 -10.26 -12.72
CA ASP A 131 0.69 -9.23 -12.91
C ASP A 131 1.84 -9.29 -11.90
N PHE A 132 2.39 -10.49 -11.69
CA PHE A 132 3.57 -10.68 -10.86
C PHE A 132 4.78 -9.93 -11.44
N GLN A 133 5.43 -9.15 -10.58
CA GLN A 133 6.72 -8.56 -10.92
C GLN A 133 7.84 -9.62 -10.87
N PRO A 134 8.98 -9.38 -11.56
CA PRO A 134 10.16 -10.23 -11.40
C PRO A 134 10.49 -10.44 -9.92
N PRO A 135 10.84 -11.66 -9.49
CA PRO A 135 11.08 -11.98 -8.09
C PRO A 135 12.12 -11.04 -7.46
N ALA A 136 11.69 -10.26 -6.47
CA ALA A 136 12.55 -9.35 -5.75
C ALA A 136 12.16 -9.29 -4.25
N PRO A 137 13.14 -9.24 -3.34
CA PRO A 137 12.85 -9.11 -1.91
C PRO A 137 12.31 -7.71 -1.59
N ARG A 138 11.16 -7.66 -0.89
CA ARG A 138 10.53 -6.44 -0.37
C ARG A 138 9.94 -6.71 1.00
N PHE A 139 9.55 -5.65 1.70
CA PHE A 139 8.90 -5.76 3.01
C PHE A 139 7.50 -6.35 2.86
N THR A 140 7.20 -7.42 3.60
CA THR A 140 5.87 -8.06 3.61
C THR A 140 4.80 -7.11 4.12
N ALA A 141 5.07 -6.37 5.20
CA ALA A 141 4.16 -5.36 5.74
C ALA A 141 3.77 -4.30 4.70
N TRP A 142 4.71 -3.88 3.85
CA TRP A 142 4.42 -2.93 2.76
C TRP A 142 3.51 -3.55 1.70
N GLU A 143 3.72 -4.80 1.31
CA GLU A 143 2.88 -5.43 0.29
C GLU A 143 1.46 -5.69 0.79
N ILE A 144 1.32 -6.18 2.03
CA ILE A 144 0.00 -6.33 2.67
C ILE A 144 -0.74 -4.97 2.69
N ALA A 145 -0.03 -3.89 3.02
CA ALA A 145 -0.62 -2.55 3.05
C ALA A 145 -1.11 -2.07 1.69
N ARG A 146 -0.52 -2.52 0.58
CA ARG A 146 -0.97 -2.12 -0.76
C ARG A 146 -2.40 -2.56 -1.06
N ILE A 147 -2.84 -3.66 -0.45
CA ILE A 147 -4.22 -4.16 -0.54
C ILE A 147 -5.04 -3.73 0.67
N GLY A 148 -4.57 -4.03 1.88
CA GLY A 148 -5.32 -3.78 3.12
C GLY A 148 -5.49 -2.29 3.44
N CYS A 149 -4.63 -1.43 2.90
CA CYS A 149 -4.68 0.02 3.03
C CYS A 149 -4.86 0.71 1.66
N ASP A 150 -5.47 0.04 0.67
CA ASP A 150 -5.79 0.67 -0.60
C ASP A 150 -6.68 1.90 -0.35
N PRO A 151 -6.37 3.06 -0.97
CA PRO A 151 -7.15 4.28 -0.80
C PRO A 151 -8.65 4.10 -1.05
N ARG A 152 -9.01 3.28 -2.02
CA ARG A 152 -10.41 2.98 -2.35
C ARG A 152 -11.13 2.28 -1.21
N THR A 153 -10.41 1.45 -0.47
CA THR A 153 -10.92 0.73 0.70
C THR A 153 -10.97 1.63 1.94
N VAL A 154 -9.88 2.32 2.25
CA VAL A 154 -9.78 3.19 3.43
C VAL A 154 -10.82 4.31 3.40
N MET A 155 -11.13 4.84 2.21
CA MET A 155 -12.10 5.93 2.03
C MET A 155 -13.56 5.47 2.00
N LEU A 156 -13.86 4.16 2.10
CA LEU A 156 -15.25 3.67 2.21
C LEU A 156 -15.89 3.94 3.57
N GLY A 157 -15.09 4.21 4.61
CA GLY A 157 -15.58 4.49 5.96
C GLY A 157 -14.78 3.76 7.04
N ASP A 158 -15.24 3.83 8.29
CA ASP A 158 -14.49 3.35 9.46
C ASP A 158 -14.32 1.82 9.54
N GLU A 159 -15.10 1.07 8.78
CA GLU A 159 -15.05 -0.41 8.77
C GLU A 159 -13.71 -0.98 8.27
N TRP A 160 -12.88 -0.17 7.58
CA TRP A 160 -11.58 -0.63 7.11
C TRP A 160 -10.65 -1.09 8.23
N ILE A 161 -10.78 -0.55 9.46
CA ILE A 161 -9.94 -0.94 10.60
C ILE A 161 -10.28 -2.37 11.04
N SER A 162 -11.56 -2.65 11.24
CA SER A 162 -12.02 -4.02 11.59
C SER A 162 -11.76 -4.99 10.44
N GLY A 163 -12.03 -4.59 9.21
CA GLY A 163 -11.76 -5.42 8.03
C GLY A 163 -10.28 -5.74 7.86
N LEU A 164 -9.39 -4.77 8.04
CA LEU A 164 -7.95 -5.03 8.03
C LEU A 164 -7.54 -6.03 9.11
N ALA A 165 -8.11 -5.93 10.31
CA ALA A 165 -7.86 -6.90 11.37
C ALA A 165 -8.30 -8.32 10.97
N GLU A 166 -9.48 -8.46 10.33
CA GLU A 166 -9.96 -9.75 9.81
C GLU A 166 -9.04 -10.31 8.72
N LEU A 167 -8.57 -9.44 7.79
CA LEU A 167 -7.59 -9.82 6.78
C LEU A 167 -6.31 -10.36 7.42
N LEU A 168 -5.77 -9.66 8.43
CA LEU A 168 -4.50 -10.03 9.05
C LEU A 168 -4.62 -11.30 9.92
N VAL A 169 -5.76 -11.53 10.57
CA VAL A 169 -6.05 -12.80 11.26
C VAL A 169 -6.05 -13.95 10.27
N ALA A 170 -6.83 -13.84 9.19
CA ALA A 170 -6.89 -14.86 8.14
C ALA A 170 -5.53 -15.07 7.44
N TYR A 171 -4.76 -14.00 7.24
CA TYR A 171 -3.39 -14.08 6.73
C TYR A 171 -2.50 -14.94 7.66
N ARG A 172 -2.57 -14.70 8.97
CA ARG A 172 -1.75 -15.42 9.96
C ARG A 172 -2.14 -16.89 10.08
N GLU A 173 -3.41 -17.22 9.93
CA GLU A 173 -3.89 -18.61 9.90
C GLU A 173 -3.22 -19.39 8.74
N GLU A 174 -3.09 -18.78 7.58
CA GLU A 174 -2.45 -19.39 6.41
C GLU A 174 -0.92 -19.29 6.42
N HIS A 175 -0.36 -18.33 7.14
CA HIS A 175 1.09 -18.13 7.28
C HIS A 175 1.50 -18.03 8.77
N PRO A 176 1.46 -19.15 9.54
CA PRO A 176 1.72 -19.11 10.98
C PRO A 176 3.13 -18.63 11.37
N ALA A 177 4.10 -18.69 10.45
CA ALA A 177 5.44 -18.15 10.66
C ALA A 177 5.54 -16.64 10.49
N ALA A 178 4.46 -15.97 10.06
CA ALA A 178 4.43 -14.51 9.94
C ALA A 178 4.58 -13.87 11.34
N ARG A 179 5.45 -12.86 11.40
CA ARG A 179 5.68 -12.13 12.65
C ARG A 179 4.54 -11.17 12.94
N VAL A 180 4.07 -11.13 14.17
CA VAL A 180 3.06 -10.16 14.63
C VAL A 180 3.54 -8.73 14.39
N ASP A 181 4.83 -8.45 14.60
CA ASP A 181 5.44 -7.14 14.32
C ASP A 181 5.19 -6.66 12.89
N ASP A 182 5.30 -7.55 11.88
CA ASP A 182 5.04 -7.20 10.48
C ASP A 182 3.57 -6.83 10.27
N LEU A 183 2.66 -7.59 10.88
CA LEU A 183 1.23 -7.40 10.72
C LEU A 183 0.74 -6.12 11.40
N VAL A 184 1.16 -5.86 12.63
CA VAL A 184 0.83 -4.62 13.37
C VAL A 184 1.45 -3.39 12.69
N SER A 185 2.62 -3.55 12.06
CA SER A 185 3.31 -2.45 11.36
C SER A 185 2.75 -2.16 9.96
N THR A 186 1.78 -2.93 9.46
CA THR A 186 1.26 -2.82 8.08
C THR A 186 0.79 -1.40 7.74
N VAL A 187 -0.05 -0.80 8.59
CA VAL A 187 -0.57 0.56 8.35
C VAL A 187 0.54 1.60 8.39
N ALA A 188 1.45 1.49 9.37
CA ALA A 188 2.57 2.42 9.50
C ALA A 188 3.49 2.38 8.28
N ALA A 189 3.84 1.17 7.80
CA ALA A 189 4.67 0.96 6.62
C ALA A 189 3.98 1.48 5.34
N GLY A 190 2.72 1.11 5.13
CA GLY A 190 1.95 1.52 3.93
C GLY A 190 1.75 3.03 3.87
N ARG A 191 1.39 3.65 5.00
CA ARG A 191 1.20 5.07 5.09
C ARG A 191 2.49 5.86 4.85
N ALA A 192 3.60 5.48 5.52
CA ALA A 192 4.89 6.14 5.31
C ALA A 192 5.34 6.03 3.86
N TYR A 193 5.14 4.86 3.23
CA TYR A 193 5.39 4.68 1.81
C TYR A 193 4.53 5.62 0.95
N THR A 194 3.24 5.73 1.23
CA THR A 194 2.30 6.57 0.46
C THR A 194 2.62 8.06 0.60
N LEU A 195 2.89 8.53 1.83
CA LEU A 195 3.28 9.92 2.08
C LEU A 195 4.57 10.29 1.35
N ALA A 196 5.55 9.39 1.32
CA ALA A 196 6.83 9.61 0.66
C ALA A 196 6.84 9.27 -0.85
N SER A 197 5.68 8.97 -1.45
CA SER A 197 5.52 8.71 -2.89
C SER A 197 5.00 9.95 -3.61
N THR A 198 5.65 10.35 -4.69
CA THR A 198 5.17 11.42 -5.57
C THR A 198 4.06 10.97 -6.52
N TYR A 199 3.87 9.66 -6.70
CA TYR A 199 2.77 9.14 -7.52
C TYR A 199 1.42 9.34 -6.81
N PRO A 200 0.35 9.77 -7.49
CA PRO A 200 0.30 10.23 -8.89
C PRO A 200 0.46 11.75 -9.04
N LEU A 201 0.97 12.48 -8.04
CA LEU A 201 1.14 13.93 -8.08
C LEU A 201 2.16 14.38 -9.14
N ALA A 202 3.08 13.50 -9.54
CA ALA A 202 4.09 13.78 -10.54
C ALA A 202 3.64 13.48 -11.99
N GLU A 203 2.50 12.76 -12.17
CA GLU A 203 2.04 12.35 -13.51
C GLU A 203 1.91 13.49 -14.55
N PRO A 204 1.50 14.72 -14.17
CA PRO A 204 1.51 15.84 -15.11
C PRO A 204 2.90 16.19 -15.71
N PHE A 205 3.98 15.66 -15.11
CA PHE A 205 5.36 15.79 -15.62
C PHE A 205 5.87 14.50 -16.25
N ASP A 206 5.57 13.35 -15.61
CA ASP A 206 6.14 12.06 -15.98
C ASP A 206 5.39 11.44 -17.19
N ASP A 207 4.06 11.45 -17.15
CA ASP A 207 3.17 11.04 -18.25
C ASP A 207 1.87 11.86 -18.26
N PRO A 208 1.85 13.04 -18.90
CA PRO A 208 0.65 13.88 -18.97
C PRO A 208 -0.56 13.18 -19.59
N SER A 209 -0.35 12.14 -20.43
CA SER A 209 -1.43 11.40 -21.08
C SER A 209 -2.15 10.44 -20.13
N ALA A 210 -1.50 10.04 -19.04
CA ALA A 210 -2.09 9.23 -17.97
C ALA A 210 -3.03 10.03 -17.07
N VAL A 211 -3.01 11.37 -17.12
CA VAL A 211 -3.88 12.22 -16.28
C VAL A 211 -5.31 12.19 -16.80
N THR A 212 -6.06 11.23 -16.31
CA THR A 212 -7.48 11.01 -16.59
C THR A 212 -8.34 11.41 -15.38
N PRO A 213 -9.65 11.64 -15.55
CA PRO A 213 -10.57 11.87 -14.42
C PRO A 213 -10.50 10.77 -13.35
N SER A 214 -10.31 9.52 -13.74
CA SER A 214 -10.15 8.40 -12.80
C SER A 214 -8.85 8.51 -12.00
N LEU A 215 -7.75 8.89 -12.64
CA LEU A 215 -6.47 9.12 -11.95
C LEU A 215 -6.57 10.30 -10.97
N GLU A 216 -7.27 11.37 -11.34
CA GLU A 216 -7.48 12.53 -10.45
C GLU A 216 -8.27 12.14 -9.20
N LEU A 217 -9.34 11.34 -9.35
CA LEU A 217 -10.12 10.82 -8.21
C LEU A 217 -9.26 9.93 -7.32
N TYR A 218 -8.51 9.00 -7.92
CA TYR A 218 -7.60 8.15 -7.18
C TYR A 218 -6.50 8.94 -6.45
N ALA A 219 -5.95 9.98 -7.08
CA ALA A 219 -4.92 10.82 -6.48
C ALA A 219 -5.43 11.48 -5.19
N ARG A 220 -6.67 12.01 -5.22
CA ARG A 220 -7.32 12.62 -4.04
C ARG A 220 -7.56 11.57 -2.96
N ALA A 221 -8.22 10.47 -3.29
CA ALA A 221 -8.45 9.37 -2.36
C ALA A 221 -7.14 8.87 -1.72
N ARG A 222 -6.05 8.75 -2.51
CA ARG A 222 -4.74 8.32 -2.02
C ARG A 222 -4.10 9.34 -1.07
N HIS A 223 -4.30 10.63 -1.31
CA HIS A 223 -3.84 11.68 -0.42
C HIS A 223 -4.62 11.66 0.90
N ASP A 224 -5.94 11.68 0.82
CA ASP A 224 -6.83 11.73 1.98
C ASP A 224 -6.68 10.47 2.84
N ALA A 225 -6.60 9.29 2.25
CA ALA A 225 -6.36 8.04 2.95
C ALA A 225 -5.02 8.05 3.70
N ALA A 226 -3.95 8.62 3.11
CA ALA A 226 -2.65 8.71 3.78
C ALA A 226 -2.70 9.62 5.01
N LEU A 227 -3.45 10.72 4.96
CA LEU A 227 -3.66 11.62 6.09
C LEU A 227 -4.53 10.97 7.17
N LEU A 228 -5.64 10.33 6.78
CA LEU A 228 -6.53 9.60 7.69
C LEU A 228 -5.78 8.50 8.44
N MET A 229 -4.99 7.67 7.74
CA MET A 229 -4.16 6.65 8.36
C MET A 229 -3.09 7.23 9.29
N LEU A 230 -2.61 8.46 9.02
CA LEU A 230 -1.67 9.16 9.90
C LEU A 230 -2.35 9.61 11.20
N GLU A 231 -3.55 10.12 11.09
CA GLU A 231 -4.35 10.59 12.22
C GLU A 231 -4.76 9.43 13.13
N ARG A 232 -5.19 8.32 12.54
CA ARG A 232 -5.72 7.16 13.30
C ARG A 232 -4.69 6.06 13.57
N LEU A 233 -3.38 6.32 13.36
CA LEU A 233 -2.36 5.27 13.43
C LEU A 233 -2.35 4.52 14.75
N THR A 234 -2.38 5.22 15.88
CA THR A 234 -2.35 4.60 17.23
C THR A 234 -3.58 3.73 17.44
N GLU A 235 -4.77 4.24 17.13
CA GLU A 235 -6.03 3.48 17.23
C GLU A 235 -5.98 2.18 16.43
N VAL A 236 -5.47 2.25 15.19
CA VAL A 236 -5.36 1.07 14.33
C VAL A 236 -4.36 0.07 14.90
N GLN A 237 -3.18 0.53 15.33
CA GLN A 237 -2.17 -0.34 15.92
C GLN A 237 -2.67 -1.03 17.19
N ASP A 238 -3.33 -0.32 18.08
CA ASP A 238 -3.93 -0.88 19.29
C ASP A 238 -4.99 -1.95 18.93
N SER A 239 -5.88 -1.66 17.99
CA SER A 239 -6.87 -2.61 17.48
C SER A 239 -6.25 -3.87 16.90
N LEU A 240 -5.17 -3.73 16.12
CA LEU A 240 -4.46 -4.87 15.54
C LEU A 240 -3.73 -5.69 16.58
N CYS A 241 -3.07 -5.07 17.57
CA CYS A 241 -2.46 -5.78 18.69
C CYS A 241 -3.50 -6.63 19.42
N ASP A 242 -4.62 -6.02 19.82
CA ASP A 242 -5.69 -6.70 20.54
C ASP A 242 -6.26 -7.93 19.79
N ARG A 243 -6.31 -7.85 18.47
CA ARG A 243 -6.85 -8.95 17.63
C ARG A 243 -5.84 -10.03 17.31
N LEU A 244 -4.57 -9.68 17.16
CA LEU A 244 -3.52 -10.63 16.78
C LEU A 244 -2.86 -11.34 17.96
N GLU A 245 -3.05 -10.85 19.20
CA GLU A 245 -2.53 -11.49 20.40
C GLU A 245 -3.51 -12.51 21.04
N ARG A 246 -4.76 -12.54 20.56
CA ARG A 246 -5.78 -13.53 20.98
C ARG A 246 -5.64 -14.82 20.19
#